data_e2f956ac5016c563f3aebfa6c62ae8ad
#
_entry.id   e2f956ac5016c563f3aebfa6c62ae8ad
#
_cell.length_a   1.000
_cell.length_b   1.000
_cell.length_c   1.000
_cell.angle_alpha   90.00
_cell.angle_beta   90.00
_cell.angle_gamma   90.00
#
_symmetry.space_group_name_H-M   'P 1'
#
loop_
_entity.id
_entity.type
_entity.pdbx_description
1 polymer ?
#
loop_
_entity_poly.entity_id
_entity_poly.type
_entity_poly.pdbx_seq_one_letter_code
_entity_poly.pdbx_strand_id
1 'polypeptide(L)'
;MWTWWPNSEVGHTQEATKEIKSLFADTPNIFDFPKPTRLLKRMVSIAAKNDDIILDFFSGSATTAHAVMQLNAEDGGNRRFILVQLPELCDEKSEAYKAGYKNICEIGKERIRRAGEKLKDTLESSGLFVRAAKRYQDQHGSLEGLTYAEWEESPDVINAKKEMAAKLDVGFRVFKLDTSNLETWDATPIENQQLDLLYQRMNSMIHRVKPERTDLDMIYEIMLKLGVPLTYSVTQFSINNKAVYGVGDDCLLLVCLAESVQPEDVERMTEYAPAKIIISRDSFADDTAMANAYYILRDRGIELKLV
;
A
#
# COMPACT_ATOMS: atom_id res chain seq x y z
N MET A 1 -23.07 25.77 -9.02
CA MET A 1 -21.96 24.93 -9.53
C MET A 1 -22.31 24.50 -10.94
N TRP A 2 -21.43 24.72 -11.94
CA TRP A 2 -21.70 24.33 -13.32
C TRP A 2 -21.62 22.80 -13.43
N THR A 3 -22.57 22.18 -14.05
CA THR A 3 -22.62 20.72 -14.28
C THR A 3 -21.81 20.28 -15.51
N TRP A 4 -21.36 21.23 -16.32
CA TRP A 4 -20.54 21.03 -17.50
C TRP A 4 -19.18 21.70 -17.34
N TRP A 5 -18.12 20.95 -17.62
CA TRP A 5 -16.75 21.46 -17.56
C TRP A 5 -16.13 21.46 -18.96
N PRO A 6 -15.67 22.62 -19.44
CA PRO A 6 -15.04 22.69 -20.75
C PRO A 6 -13.67 22.01 -20.74
N ASN A 7 -13.28 21.49 -21.88
CA ASN A 7 -11.96 20.83 -22.04
C ASN A 7 -10.77 21.78 -21.77
N SER A 8 -10.95 23.09 -21.95
CA SER A 8 -9.96 24.09 -21.57
C SER A 8 -9.62 24.08 -20.08
N GLU A 9 -10.57 23.70 -19.21
CA GLU A 9 -10.37 23.60 -17.77
C GLU A 9 -9.88 22.23 -17.32
N VAL A 10 -10.44 21.15 -17.88
CA VAL A 10 -10.21 19.79 -17.38
C VAL A 10 -9.37 18.91 -18.31
N GLY A 11 -8.94 19.44 -19.44
CA GLY A 11 -8.15 18.71 -20.42
C GLY A 11 -9.00 17.81 -21.34
N HIS A 12 -8.32 17.13 -22.25
CA HIS A 12 -8.90 16.21 -23.22
C HIS A 12 -7.96 15.04 -23.49
N THR A 13 -8.40 14.04 -24.26
CA THR A 13 -7.63 12.80 -24.51
C THR A 13 -6.25 13.07 -25.12
N GLN A 14 -6.10 14.04 -26.04
CA GLN A 14 -4.80 14.36 -26.64
C GLN A 14 -3.81 14.91 -25.61
N GLU A 15 -4.28 15.73 -24.63
CA GLU A 15 -3.47 16.21 -23.53
C GLU A 15 -3.03 15.05 -22.63
N ALA A 16 -3.96 14.17 -22.28
CA ALA A 16 -3.66 12.96 -21.51
C ALA A 16 -2.65 12.06 -22.21
N THR A 17 -2.74 11.92 -23.54
CA THR A 17 -1.76 11.16 -24.33
C THR A 17 -0.38 11.83 -24.30
N LYS A 18 -0.30 13.15 -24.39
CA LYS A 18 0.99 13.88 -24.27
C LYS A 18 1.56 13.73 -22.87
N GLU A 19 0.72 13.79 -21.85
CA GLU A 19 1.12 13.63 -20.44
C GLU A 19 1.75 12.24 -20.21
N ILE A 20 1.09 11.15 -20.63
CA ILE A 20 1.63 9.81 -20.47
C ILE A 20 2.90 9.61 -21.31
N LYS A 21 2.95 10.13 -22.53
CA LYS A 21 4.16 10.11 -23.36
C LYS A 21 5.34 10.84 -22.69
N SER A 22 5.09 11.91 -21.98
CA SER A 22 6.15 12.64 -21.24
C SER A 22 6.70 11.86 -20.04
N LEU A 23 5.88 10.97 -19.44
CA LEU A 23 6.32 10.07 -18.37
C LEU A 23 7.04 8.84 -18.91
N PHE A 24 6.65 8.37 -20.09
CA PHE A 24 7.21 7.20 -20.75
C PHE A 24 7.92 7.62 -22.07
N ALA A 25 8.90 8.52 -21.93
CA ALA A 25 9.64 9.02 -23.11
C ALA A 25 10.39 7.92 -23.86
N ASP A 26 10.75 6.85 -23.16
CA ASP A 26 11.35 5.62 -23.66
C ASP A 26 10.36 4.70 -24.41
N THR A 27 9.03 4.85 -24.15
CA THR A 27 7.98 4.01 -24.75
C THR A 27 6.72 4.85 -25.02
N PRO A 28 6.71 5.71 -26.06
CA PRO A 28 5.70 6.78 -26.18
C PRO A 28 4.25 6.33 -26.43
N ASN A 29 3.99 5.10 -26.86
CA ASN A 29 2.63 4.58 -27.13
C ASN A 29 2.27 3.43 -26.18
N ILE A 30 2.49 3.66 -24.89
CA ILE A 30 2.35 2.62 -23.87
C ILE A 30 0.90 2.33 -23.46
N PHE A 31 0.00 3.28 -23.64
CA PHE A 31 -1.38 3.17 -23.19
C PHE A 31 -2.34 3.95 -24.10
N ASP A 32 -3.44 3.31 -24.47
CA ASP A 32 -4.51 3.90 -25.27
C ASP A 32 -5.53 4.60 -24.39
N PHE A 33 -6.00 5.78 -24.83
CA PHE A 33 -7.09 6.54 -24.22
C PHE A 33 -6.93 6.87 -22.73
N PRO A 34 -5.77 7.38 -22.27
CA PRO A 34 -5.63 7.81 -20.88
C PRO A 34 -6.58 8.96 -20.56
N LYS A 35 -6.97 9.10 -19.29
CA LYS A 35 -7.72 10.27 -18.82
C LYS A 35 -6.76 11.41 -18.47
N PRO A 36 -7.16 12.68 -18.68
CA PRO A 36 -6.32 13.83 -18.29
C PRO A 36 -6.24 13.94 -16.77
N THR A 37 -5.03 14.15 -16.26
CA THR A 37 -4.80 14.31 -14.81
C THR A 37 -5.57 15.51 -14.25
N ARG A 38 -5.70 16.61 -15.02
CA ARG A 38 -6.50 17.79 -14.63
C ARG A 38 -7.97 17.48 -14.35
N LEU A 39 -8.58 16.55 -15.10
CA LEU A 39 -9.97 16.14 -14.85
C LEU A 39 -10.07 15.45 -13.47
N LEU A 40 -9.21 14.47 -13.22
CA LEU A 40 -9.23 13.72 -11.95
C LEU A 40 -8.89 14.64 -10.77
N LYS A 41 -7.93 15.56 -10.92
CA LYS A 41 -7.64 16.59 -9.92
C LYS A 41 -8.88 17.43 -9.59
N ARG A 42 -9.59 17.89 -10.62
CA ARG A 42 -10.82 18.66 -10.42
C ARG A 42 -11.89 17.86 -9.67
N MET A 43 -12.09 16.59 -10.04
CA MET A 43 -13.02 15.70 -9.35
C MET A 43 -12.65 15.52 -7.89
N VAL A 44 -11.39 15.18 -7.61
CA VAL A 44 -10.90 14.96 -6.25
C VAL A 44 -10.95 16.25 -5.41
N SER A 45 -10.58 17.40 -5.99
CA SER A 45 -10.62 18.69 -5.26
C SER A 45 -12.02 19.15 -4.86
N ILE A 46 -13.05 18.67 -5.54
CA ILE A 46 -14.45 19.00 -5.21
C ILE A 46 -15.03 18.00 -4.21
N ALA A 47 -14.67 16.72 -4.34
CA ALA A 47 -15.33 15.63 -3.63
C ALA A 47 -14.60 15.17 -2.38
N ALA A 48 -13.28 15.42 -2.26
CA ALA A 48 -12.45 14.88 -1.21
C ALA A 48 -11.73 15.97 -0.39
N LYS A 49 -11.65 15.76 0.92
CA LYS A 49 -10.84 16.55 1.84
C LYS A 49 -9.35 16.15 1.76
N ASN A 50 -8.52 16.83 2.56
CA ASN A 50 -7.06 16.67 2.48
C ASN A 50 -6.52 15.34 3.01
N ASP A 51 -7.31 14.55 3.71
CA ASP A 51 -6.95 13.28 4.34
C ASP A 51 -7.85 12.09 3.93
N ASP A 52 -8.75 12.32 2.97
CA ASP A 52 -9.68 11.30 2.49
C ASP A 52 -8.98 10.20 1.67
N ILE A 53 -9.68 9.07 1.53
CA ILE A 53 -9.26 7.95 0.68
C ILE A 53 -10.04 8.01 -0.63
N ILE A 54 -9.34 7.98 -1.74
CA ILE A 54 -9.91 7.97 -3.08
C ILE A 54 -9.87 6.52 -3.62
N LEU A 55 -11.04 5.97 -3.89
CA LEU A 55 -11.17 4.63 -4.48
C LEU A 55 -11.45 4.74 -5.98
N ASP A 56 -10.64 4.06 -6.79
CA ASP A 56 -10.83 3.89 -8.23
C ASP A 56 -10.70 2.41 -8.57
N PHE A 57 -11.82 1.76 -8.89
CA PHE A 57 -11.86 0.32 -9.14
C PHE A 57 -11.85 -0.06 -10.63
N PHE A 58 -11.52 0.90 -11.51
CA PHE A 58 -11.16 0.70 -12.92
C PHE A 58 -10.01 1.63 -13.28
N SER A 59 -8.88 1.50 -12.57
CA SER A 59 -7.81 2.51 -12.55
C SER A 59 -7.07 2.69 -13.88
N GLY A 60 -7.20 1.74 -14.81
CA GLY A 60 -6.55 1.79 -16.11
C GLY A 60 -5.06 2.06 -15.99
N SER A 61 -4.61 3.19 -16.53
CA SER A 61 -3.20 3.63 -16.43
C SER A 61 -2.87 4.36 -15.12
N ALA A 62 -3.69 4.25 -14.05
CA ALA A 62 -3.48 4.87 -12.75
C ALA A 62 -3.42 6.42 -12.75
N THR A 63 -4.25 7.07 -13.60
CA THR A 63 -4.32 8.54 -13.65
C THR A 63 -4.79 9.12 -12.31
N THR A 64 -5.68 8.43 -11.59
CA THR A 64 -6.20 8.85 -10.29
C THR A 64 -5.09 8.98 -9.25
N ALA A 65 -4.18 8.00 -9.16
CA ALA A 65 -3.03 8.10 -8.26
C ALA A 65 -2.14 9.30 -8.58
N HIS A 66 -1.83 9.52 -9.86
CA HIS A 66 -1.06 10.68 -10.31
C HIS A 66 -1.74 11.99 -9.90
N ALA A 67 -3.07 12.11 -10.10
CA ALA A 67 -3.83 13.29 -9.70
C ALA A 67 -3.82 13.53 -8.18
N VAL A 68 -3.94 12.46 -7.38
CA VAL A 68 -3.91 12.54 -5.92
C VAL A 68 -2.55 13.01 -5.43
N MET A 69 -1.46 12.42 -5.93
CA MET A 69 -0.09 12.83 -5.59
C MET A 69 0.17 14.29 -5.97
N GLN A 70 -0.31 14.75 -7.14
CA GLN A 70 -0.20 16.15 -7.54
C GLN A 70 -0.95 17.09 -6.59
N LEU A 71 -2.17 16.74 -6.19
CA LEU A 71 -2.94 17.55 -5.25
C LEU A 71 -2.25 17.64 -3.89
N ASN A 72 -1.75 16.52 -3.37
CA ASN A 72 -1.01 16.49 -2.12
C ASN A 72 0.25 17.35 -2.19
N ALA A 73 0.97 17.34 -3.33
CA ALA A 73 2.12 18.20 -3.56
C ALA A 73 1.73 19.69 -3.62
N GLU A 74 0.56 20.03 -4.19
CA GLU A 74 0.11 21.40 -4.37
C GLU A 74 -0.47 22.03 -3.10
N ASP A 75 -1.21 21.25 -2.30
CA ASP A 75 -1.93 21.78 -1.15
C ASP A 75 -1.46 21.24 0.21
N GLY A 76 -0.42 20.36 0.21
CA GLY A 76 0.11 19.75 1.43
C GLY A 76 -0.86 18.78 2.08
N GLY A 77 -1.83 18.25 1.33
CA GLY A 77 -2.75 17.21 1.78
C GLY A 77 -2.07 15.85 1.94
N ASN A 78 -2.76 14.94 2.61
CA ASN A 78 -2.33 13.56 2.81
C ASN A 78 -3.41 12.58 2.34
N ARG A 79 -4.01 12.88 1.17
CA ARG A 79 -4.98 11.98 0.55
C ARG A 79 -4.31 10.68 0.16
N ARG A 80 -5.01 9.60 0.36
CA ARG A 80 -4.58 8.26 -0.02
C ARG A 80 -5.41 7.75 -1.17
N PHE A 81 -4.91 6.77 -1.90
CA PHE A 81 -5.67 6.13 -2.99
C PHE A 81 -5.68 4.62 -2.84
N ILE A 82 -6.79 4.02 -3.28
CA ILE A 82 -6.95 2.58 -3.48
C ILE A 82 -7.34 2.38 -4.94
N LEU A 83 -6.49 1.69 -5.68
CA LEU A 83 -6.72 1.40 -7.10
C LEU A 83 -6.94 -0.09 -7.29
N VAL A 84 -7.98 -0.43 -8.03
CA VAL A 84 -8.26 -1.82 -8.42
C VAL A 84 -8.26 -1.91 -9.94
N GLN A 85 -7.54 -2.90 -10.47
CA GLN A 85 -7.47 -3.15 -11.91
C GLN A 85 -7.34 -4.65 -12.16
N LEU A 86 -8.12 -5.16 -13.10
CA LEU A 86 -7.93 -6.50 -13.64
C LEU A 86 -6.64 -6.55 -14.46
N PRO A 87 -5.84 -7.63 -14.36
CA PRO A 87 -4.58 -7.74 -15.07
C PRO A 87 -4.77 -8.13 -16.54
N GLU A 88 -5.53 -7.31 -17.28
CA GLU A 88 -5.73 -7.49 -18.72
C GLU A 88 -4.39 -7.51 -19.45
N LEU A 89 -4.18 -8.53 -20.27
CA LEU A 89 -2.94 -8.71 -21.00
C LEU A 89 -2.76 -7.65 -22.09
N CYS A 90 -1.55 -7.13 -22.21
CA CYS A 90 -1.17 -6.30 -23.34
C CYS A 90 -1.06 -7.14 -24.60
N ASP A 91 -1.47 -6.58 -25.76
CA ASP A 91 -1.23 -7.22 -27.06
C ASP A 91 0.28 -7.42 -27.28
N GLU A 92 0.69 -8.63 -27.65
CA GLU A 92 2.11 -8.98 -27.88
C GLU A 92 2.78 -8.09 -28.94
N LYS A 93 2.00 -7.50 -29.85
CA LYS A 93 2.49 -6.58 -30.89
C LYS A 93 2.57 -5.13 -30.38
N SER A 94 1.99 -4.82 -29.22
CA SER A 94 1.98 -3.46 -28.67
C SER A 94 3.38 -3.02 -28.23
N GLU A 95 3.61 -1.72 -28.23
CA GLU A 95 4.85 -1.14 -27.69
C GLU A 95 4.99 -1.40 -26.19
N ALA A 96 3.88 -1.45 -25.45
CA ALA A 96 3.86 -1.80 -24.05
C ALA A 96 4.43 -3.20 -23.80
N TYR A 97 3.97 -4.20 -24.56
CA TYR A 97 4.46 -5.57 -24.41
C TYR A 97 5.95 -5.69 -24.78
N LYS A 98 6.38 -5.05 -25.87
CA LYS A 98 7.79 -5.00 -26.29
C LYS A 98 8.69 -4.35 -25.24
N ALA A 99 8.17 -3.36 -24.50
CA ALA A 99 8.87 -2.71 -23.40
C ALA A 99 8.86 -3.53 -22.08
N GLY A 100 8.26 -4.73 -22.08
CA GLY A 100 8.25 -5.64 -20.93
C GLY A 100 6.99 -5.60 -20.06
N TYR A 101 6.01 -4.75 -20.36
CA TYR A 101 4.74 -4.67 -19.64
C TYR A 101 3.77 -5.72 -20.15
N LYS A 102 3.58 -6.80 -19.38
CA LYS A 102 2.73 -7.92 -19.81
C LYS A 102 1.24 -7.65 -19.65
N ASN A 103 0.86 -6.76 -18.77
CA ASN A 103 -0.53 -6.40 -18.50
C ASN A 103 -0.67 -4.93 -18.09
N ILE A 104 -1.91 -4.45 -18.11
CA ILE A 104 -2.25 -3.05 -17.81
C ILE A 104 -1.84 -2.61 -16.40
N CYS A 105 -1.86 -3.52 -15.42
CA CYS A 105 -1.47 -3.19 -14.04
C CYS A 105 0.01 -2.82 -13.94
N GLU A 106 0.89 -3.44 -14.75
CA GLU A 106 2.31 -3.11 -14.79
C GLU A 106 2.54 -1.69 -15.29
N ILE A 107 1.77 -1.26 -16.30
CA ILE A 107 1.81 0.11 -16.83
C ILE A 107 1.34 1.10 -15.73
N GLY A 108 0.25 0.77 -15.04
CA GLY A 108 -0.28 1.61 -13.96
C GLY A 108 0.72 1.79 -12.82
N LYS A 109 1.36 0.70 -12.36
CA LYS A 109 2.40 0.74 -11.33
C LYS A 109 3.57 1.62 -11.74
N GLU A 110 4.05 1.47 -12.96
CA GLU A 110 5.17 2.25 -13.47
C GLU A 110 4.80 3.73 -13.63
N ARG A 111 3.57 4.04 -14.06
CA ARG A 111 3.09 5.43 -14.09
C ARG A 111 3.13 6.07 -12.70
N ILE A 112 2.70 5.36 -11.67
CA ILE A 112 2.73 5.90 -10.29
C ILE A 112 4.16 6.22 -9.88
N ARG A 113 5.14 5.32 -10.14
CA ARG A 113 6.56 5.54 -9.80
C ARG A 113 7.11 6.76 -10.54
N ARG A 114 6.99 6.81 -11.86
CA ARG A 114 7.52 7.92 -12.68
C ARG A 114 6.85 9.26 -12.36
N ALA A 115 5.54 9.25 -12.10
CA ALA A 115 4.84 10.45 -11.70
C ALA A 115 5.30 10.95 -10.32
N GLY A 116 5.51 10.03 -9.38
CA GLY A 116 6.02 10.35 -8.04
C GLY A 116 7.43 10.95 -8.08
N GLU A 117 8.35 10.35 -8.83
CA GLU A 117 9.71 10.85 -9.05
C GLU A 117 9.68 12.25 -9.67
N LYS A 118 8.93 12.41 -10.77
CA LYS A 118 8.80 13.70 -11.45
C LYS A 118 8.22 14.79 -10.54
N LEU A 119 7.29 14.44 -9.67
CA LEU A 119 6.73 15.40 -8.70
C LEU A 119 7.76 15.81 -7.67
N LYS A 120 8.58 14.90 -7.15
CA LYS A 120 9.68 15.23 -6.23
C LYS A 120 10.70 16.15 -6.90
N ASP A 121 11.16 15.79 -8.09
CA ASP A 121 12.10 16.63 -8.88
C ASP A 121 11.52 18.03 -9.15
N THR A 122 10.22 18.11 -9.46
CA THR A 122 9.54 19.37 -9.72
C THR A 122 9.40 20.21 -8.46
N LEU A 123 9.14 19.61 -7.31
CA LEU A 123 9.11 20.29 -6.01
C LEU A 123 10.48 20.83 -5.64
N GLU A 124 11.54 20.10 -5.93
CA GLU A 124 12.92 20.55 -5.66
C GLU A 124 13.37 21.67 -6.61
N SER A 125 12.95 21.60 -7.88
CA SER A 125 13.52 22.46 -8.95
C SER A 125 12.71 23.70 -9.28
N SER A 126 11.39 23.78 -9.09
CA SER A 126 10.60 24.95 -9.52
C SER A 126 9.15 24.99 -9.03
N GLY A 127 8.62 26.17 -8.99
CA GLY A 127 7.28 26.75 -9.27
C GLY A 127 5.95 26.04 -8.94
N LEU A 128 5.85 24.75 -8.69
CA LEU A 128 4.66 24.12 -8.06
C LEU A 128 4.47 24.62 -6.62
N PHE A 129 5.48 25.25 -6.13
CA PHE A 129 5.65 25.77 -4.80
C PHE A 129 4.80 27.01 -4.47
N VAL A 130 4.17 27.66 -5.44
CA VAL A 130 3.50 28.97 -5.20
C VAL A 130 2.41 28.88 -4.13
N ARG A 131 1.64 27.80 -4.07
CA ARG A 131 0.61 27.62 -3.01
C ARG A 131 1.20 27.16 -1.70
N ALA A 132 2.19 26.29 -1.74
CA ALA A 132 2.90 25.82 -0.57
C ALA A 132 3.80 26.92 0.02
N ALA A 133 4.45 27.71 -0.83
CA ALA A 133 5.20 28.89 -0.45
C ALA A 133 4.33 29.96 0.21
N LYS A 134 3.12 30.17 -0.29
CA LYS A 134 2.17 31.08 0.34
C LYS A 134 1.77 30.60 1.74
N ARG A 135 1.57 29.31 1.95
CA ARG A 135 1.33 28.73 3.30
C ARG A 135 2.55 28.88 4.21
N TYR A 136 3.75 28.65 3.69
CA TYR A 136 4.99 28.83 4.44
C TYR A 136 5.16 30.31 4.83
N GLN A 137 4.87 31.22 3.92
CA GLN A 137 4.87 32.67 4.16
C GLN A 137 3.84 33.07 5.22
N ASP A 138 2.62 32.51 5.15
CA ASP A 138 1.54 32.73 6.13
C ASP A 138 1.91 32.19 7.53
N GLN A 139 2.73 31.15 7.60
CA GLN A 139 3.18 30.54 8.86
C GLN A 139 4.43 31.20 9.48
N HIS A 140 5.34 31.73 8.67
CA HIS A 140 6.65 32.21 9.10
C HIS A 140 6.86 33.72 8.92
N GLY A 141 5.85 34.45 8.47
CA GLY A 141 5.88 35.90 8.35
C GLY A 141 6.30 36.44 6.99
N SER A 142 6.15 37.76 6.80
CA SER A 142 6.41 38.42 5.52
C SER A 142 7.92 38.52 5.22
N LEU A 143 8.25 38.31 3.96
CA LEU A 143 9.61 38.48 3.41
C LEU A 143 9.89 39.94 3.15
N GLU A 144 9.91 40.76 4.21
CA GLU A 144 10.16 42.21 4.06
C GLU A 144 11.52 42.47 3.39
N GLY A 145 11.48 42.98 2.17
CA GLY A 145 12.65 43.51 1.46
C GLY A 145 13.23 42.62 0.36
N LEU A 146 12.74 41.41 0.13
CA LEU A 146 13.20 40.55 -0.96
C LEU A 146 12.24 40.58 -2.16
N THR A 147 12.80 40.57 -3.37
CA THR A 147 12.02 40.24 -4.58
C THR A 147 11.62 38.79 -4.59
N TYR A 148 10.58 38.40 -5.37
CA TYR A 148 10.14 37.03 -5.50
C TYR A 148 11.27 36.06 -5.94
N ALA A 149 12.15 36.53 -6.85
CA ALA A 149 13.28 35.76 -7.33
C ALA A 149 14.33 35.51 -6.22
N GLU A 150 14.69 36.57 -5.48
CA GLU A 150 15.63 36.48 -4.35
C GLU A 150 15.09 35.61 -3.22
N TRP A 151 13.77 35.67 -3.00
CA TRP A 151 13.10 34.78 -2.04
C TRP A 151 13.12 33.32 -2.49
N GLU A 152 12.84 33.05 -3.77
CA GLU A 152 12.83 31.68 -4.32
C GLU A 152 14.21 31.03 -4.27
N GLU A 153 15.29 31.80 -4.37
CA GLU A 153 16.68 31.38 -4.30
C GLU A 153 17.24 31.39 -2.87
N SER A 154 16.47 31.84 -1.89
CA SER A 154 16.94 31.86 -0.50
C SER A 154 17.20 30.46 0.06
N PRO A 155 18.24 30.27 0.91
CA PRO A 155 18.55 28.98 1.51
C PRO A 155 17.35 28.36 2.28
N ASP A 156 16.53 29.19 2.92
CA ASP A 156 15.38 28.75 3.70
C ASP A 156 14.29 28.16 2.80
N VAL A 157 14.04 28.79 1.65
CA VAL A 157 13.07 28.29 0.66
C VAL A 157 13.57 27.01 -0.01
N ILE A 158 14.86 26.96 -0.36
CA ILE A 158 15.47 25.77 -0.93
C ILE A 158 15.37 24.58 0.07
N ASN A 159 15.66 24.81 1.33
CA ASN A 159 15.53 23.79 2.37
C ASN A 159 14.08 23.37 2.59
N ALA A 160 13.14 24.33 2.62
CA ALA A 160 11.71 24.04 2.72
C ALA A 160 11.21 23.20 1.52
N LYS A 161 11.67 23.51 0.29
CA LYS A 161 11.37 22.71 -0.91
C LYS A 161 11.84 21.25 -0.74
N LYS A 162 13.08 21.05 -0.30
CA LYS A 162 13.65 19.72 -0.06
C LYS A 162 12.90 18.97 1.02
N GLU A 163 12.54 19.61 2.11
CA GLU A 163 11.74 19.00 3.18
C GLU A 163 10.34 18.59 2.71
N MET A 164 9.70 19.40 1.89
CA MET A 164 8.39 19.07 1.32
C MET A 164 8.48 17.91 0.34
N ALA A 165 9.49 17.90 -0.53
CA ALA A 165 9.73 16.79 -1.44
C ALA A 165 10.02 15.47 -0.67
N ALA A 166 10.79 15.56 0.41
CA ALA A 166 11.07 14.42 1.28
C ALA A 166 9.82 13.90 2.02
N LYS A 167 8.92 14.81 2.43
CA LYS A 167 7.67 14.46 3.12
C LYS A 167 6.56 13.99 2.19
N LEU A 168 6.67 14.26 0.87
CA LEU A 168 5.65 13.83 -0.09
C LEU A 168 5.63 12.31 -0.18
N ASP A 169 4.55 11.71 0.25
CA ASP A 169 4.33 10.27 0.10
C ASP A 169 3.93 9.96 -1.35
N VAL A 170 4.84 9.29 -2.05
CA VAL A 170 4.64 8.77 -3.41
C VAL A 170 4.70 7.25 -3.43
N GLY A 171 4.79 6.63 -2.24
CA GLY A 171 4.81 5.19 -2.08
C GLY A 171 3.45 4.55 -2.32
N PHE A 172 3.47 3.28 -2.69
CA PHE A 172 2.27 2.46 -2.77
C PHE A 172 2.60 0.99 -2.53
N ARG A 173 1.61 0.23 -2.08
CA ARG A 173 1.70 -1.22 -1.94
C ARG A 173 0.91 -1.90 -3.05
N VAL A 174 1.37 -3.06 -3.46
CA VAL A 174 0.72 -3.87 -4.50
C VAL A 174 0.25 -5.17 -3.87
N PHE A 175 -1.03 -5.45 -4.00
CA PHE A 175 -1.63 -6.70 -3.58
C PHE A 175 -2.22 -7.42 -4.78
N LYS A 176 -2.17 -8.73 -4.77
CA LYS A 176 -2.88 -9.59 -5.73
C LYS A 176 -3.99 -10.31 -4.96
N LEU A 177 -5.22 -10.18 -5.45
CA LEU A 177 -6.31 -10.98 -4.90
C LEU A 177 -6.11 -12.43 -5.31
N ASP A 178 -6.12 -13.30 -4.32
CA ASP A 178 -5.97 -14.74 -4.49
C ASP A 178 -6.91 -15.47 -3.52
N THR A 179 -6.92 -16.79 -3.57
CA THR A 179 -7.61 -17.63 -2.58
C THR A 179 -6.96 -17.47 -1.20
N SER A 180 -7.68 -17.86 -0.15
CA SER A 180 -7.12 -17.92 1.21
C SER A 180 -5.80 -18.71 1.24
N ASN A 181 -4.87 -18.23 2.08
CA ASN A 181 -3.60 -18.91 2.31
C ASN A 181 -3.77 -20.21 3.13
N LEU A 182 -4.96 -20.40 3.68
CA LEU A 182 -5.32 -21.60 4.43
C LEU A 182 -6.05 -22.59 3.54
N GLU A 183 -5.76 -23.87 3.74
CA GLU A 183 -6.53 -24.96 3.17
C GLU A 183 -7.96 -24.93 3.73
N THR A 184 -8.92 -25.18 2.87
CA THR A 184 -10.33 -25.31 3.22
C THR A 184 -10.75 -26.76 3.17
N TRP A 185 -11.62 -27.15 4.10
CA TRP A 185 -12.18 -28.50 4.06
C TRP A 185 -12.93 -28.75 2.75
N ASP A 186 -12.53 -29.80 2.03
CA ASP A 186 -13.25 -30.27 0.85
C ASP A 186 -14.47 -31.13 1.31
N ALA A 187 -15.64 -30.52 1.23
CA ALA A 187 -16.91 -31.14 1.63
C ALA A 187 -17.51 -32.05 0.55
N THR A 188 -16.82 -32.29 -0.56
CA THR A 188 -17.31 -33.21 -1.60
C THR A 188 -17.53 -34.60 -1.02
N PRO A 189 -18.70 -35.23 -1.22
CA PRO A 189 -18.96 -36.58 -0.70
C PRO A 189 -17.89 -37.56 -1.15
N ILE A 190 -17.44 -38.40 -0.21
CA ILE A 190 -16.49 -39.47 -0.47
C ILE A 190 -17.30 -40.75 -0.70
N GLU A 191 -17.10 -41.38 -1.84
CA GLU A 191 -17.73 -42.66 -2.15
C GLU A 191 -17.17 -43.80 -1.27
N ASN A 192 -18.01 -44.80 -0.98
CA ASN A 192 -17.60 -45.93 -0.17
C ASN A 192 -16.35 -46.62 -0.75
N GLN A 193 -15.30 -46.76 0.05
CA GLN A 193 -13.97 -47.34 -0.20
C GLN A 193 -12.81 -46.36 -0.51
N GLN A 194 -13.00 -45.06 -0.43
CA GLN A 194 -11.93 -44.07 -0.59
C GLN A 194 -11.39 -43.55 0.75
N LEU A 195 -11.05 -44.45 1.67
CA LEU A 195 -10.51 -44.10 2.99
C LEU A 195 -9.20 -43.30 2.85
N ASP A 196 -8.37 -43.63 1.86
CA ASP A 196 -7.12 -42.89 1.62
C ASP A 196 -7.36 -41.41 1.28
N LEU A 197 -8.42 -41.11 0.52
CA LEU A 197 -8.81 -39.75 0.22
C LEU A 197 -9.27 -38.98 1.49
N LEU A 198 -9.99 -39.66 2.39
CA LEU A 198 -10.38 -39.11 3.68
C LEU A 198 -9.14 -38.77 4.52
N TYR A 199 -8.18 -39.72 4.62
CA TYR A 199 -6.92 -39.50 5.34
C TYR A 199 -6.11 -38.34 4.74
N GLN A 200 -6.03 -38.22 3.42
CA GLN A 200 -5.38 -37.12 2.75
C GLN A 200 -6.05 -35.77 3.09
N ARG A 201 -7.39 -35.69 3.04
CA ARG A 201 -8.15 -34.51 3.44
C ARG A 201 -7.95 -34.17 4.91
N MET A 202 -7.93 -35.15 5.78
CA MET A 202 -7.68 -34.94 7.22
C MET A 202 -6.24 -34.41 7.44
N ASN A 203 -5.26 -35.02 6.79
CA ASN A 203 -3.86 -34.59 6.91
C ASN A 203 -3.63 -33.16 6.38
N SER A 204 -4.28 -32.76 5.27
CA SER A 204 -4.19 -31.40 4.77
C SER A 204 -4.80 -30.36 5.73
N MET A 205 -5.67 -30.80 6.66
CA MET A 205 -6.24 -29.93 7.69
C MET A 205 -5.38 -29.84 8.96
N ILE A 206 -4.35 -30.68 9.10
CA ILE A 206 -3.36 -30.57 10.18
C ILE A 206 -2.43 -29.40 9.87
N HIS A 207 -1.87 -29.35 8.65
CA HIS A 207 -1.03 -28.27 8.19
C HIS A 207 -1.84 -27.38 7.26
N ARG A 208 -2.56 -26.40 7.85
CA ARG A 208 -3.56 -25.60 7.13
C ARG A 208 -2.97 -24.57 6.18
N VAL A 209 -1.72 -24.17 6.37
CA VAL A 209 -1.08 -23.19 5.48
C VAL A 209 -0.64 -23.86 4.20
N LYS A 210 -1.04 -23.30 3.05
CA LYS A 210 -0.63 -23.79 1.75
C LYS A 210 0.89 -23.68 1.57
N PRO A 211 1.57 -24.69 1.04
CA PRO A 211 3.03 -24.75 1.04
C PRO A 211 3.73 -23.65 0.21
N GLU A 212 3.03 -23.06 -0.76
CA GLU A 212 3.58 -22.00 -1.60
C GLU A 212 3.41 -20.58 -1.02
N ARG A 213 2.84 -20.46 0.18
CA ARG A 213 2.56 -19.17 0.83
C ARG A 213 3.72 -18.73 1.72
N THR A 214 3.98 -17.42 1.71
CA THR A 214 4.97 -16.79 2.58
C THR A 214 4.33 -16.33 3.89
N ASP A 215 5.17 -16.11 4.91
CA ASP A 215 4.72 -15.51 6.17
C ASP A 215 3.99 -14.18 5.95
N LEU A 216 4.47 -13.36 5.01
CA LEU A 216 3.84 -12.09 4.67
C LEU A 216 2.44 -12.27 4.09
N ASP A 217 2.22 -13.29 3.25
CA ASP A 217 0.87 -13.59 2.73
C ASP A 217 -0.09 -13.92 3.88
N MET A 218 0.38 -14.72 4.85
CA MET A 218 -0.38 -15.05 6.06
C MET A 218 -0.67 -13.81 6.91
N ILE A 219 0.31 -12.95 7.12
CA ILE A 219 0.17 -11.73 7.93
C ILE A 219 -0.86 -10.80 7.31
N TYR A 220 -0.81 -10.57 6.00
CA TYR A 220 -1.80 -9.73 5.32
C TYR A 220 -3.21 -10.33 5.35
N GLU A 221 -3.36 -11.63 5.26
CA GLU A 221 -4.66 -12.30 5.44
C GLU A 221 -5.17 -12.13 6.88
N ILE A 222 -4.30 -12.28 7.88
CA ILE A 222 -4.62 -12.04 9.30
C ILE A 222 -5.06 -10.59 9.50
N MET A 223 -4.33 -9.63 8.95
CA MET A 223 -4.70 -8.21 9.02
C MET A 223 -6.09 -7.96 8.43
N LEU A 224 -6.39 -8.52 7.25
CA LEU A 224 -7.72 -8.43 6.62
C LEU A 224 -8.81 -9.00 7.52
N LYS A 225 -8.62 -10.21 8.07
CA LYS A 225 -9.60 -10.88 8.93
C LYS A 225 -9.83 -10.15 10.25
N LEU A 226 -8.83 -9.42 10.74
CA LEU A 226 -8.92 -8.61 11.97
C LEU A 226 -9.37 -7.17 11.71
N GLY A 227 -9.58 -6.77 10.45
CA GLY A 227 -9.95 -5.41 10.08
C GLY A 227 -8.82 -4.39 10.28
N VAL A 228 -7.57 -4.85 10.31
CA VAL A 228 -6.40 -3.97 10.43
C VAL A 228 -6.04 -3.43 9.04
N PRO A 229 -5.84 -2.10 8.89
CA PRO A 229 -5.50 -1.51 7.62
C PRO A 229 -4.21 -2.11 7.02
N LEU A 230 -4.24 -2.53 5.75
CA LEU A 230 -3.08 -3.09 5.06
C LEU A 230 -1.94 -2.08 4.85
N THR A 231 -2.18 -0.80 5.14
CA THR A 231 -1.18 0.27 5.10
C THR A 231 -0.28 0.31 6.33
N TYR A 232 -0.62 -0.43 7.39
CA TYR A 232 0.23 -0.50 8.59
C TYR A 232 1.58 -1.14 8.24
N SER A 233 2.64 -0.66 8.89
CA SER A 233 3.98 -1.22 8.78
C SER A 233 3.98 -2.67 9.25
N VAL A 234 4.76 -3.52 8.58
CA VAL A 234 5.06 -4.88 9.02
C VAL A 234 6.56 -4.97 9.16
N THR A 235 7.03 -5.16 10.39
CA THR A 235 8.45 -5.23 10.71
C THR A 235 8.78 -6.62 11.23
N GLN A 236 9.77 -7.27 10.62
CA GLN A 236 10.27 -8.55 11.07
C GLN A 236 11.43 -8.35 12.06
N PHE A 237 11.42 -9.09 13.15
CA PHE A 237 12.51 -9.17 14.13
C PHE A 237 12.62 -10.60 14.68
N SER A 238 13.62 -10.85 15.50
CA SER A 238 13.89 -12.18 16.04
C SER A 238 13.74 -12.21 17.55
N ILE A 239 12.99 -13.19 18.05
CA ILE A 239 12.89 -13.51 19.49
C ILE A 239 13.35 -14.96 19.67
N ASN A 240 14.42 -15.19 20.43
CA ASN A 240 14.99 -16.54 20.64
C ASN A 240 15.21 -17.32 19.34
N ASN A 241 15.74 -16.66 18.32
CA ASN A 241 15.96 -17.19 16.96
C ASN A 241 14.68 -17.54 16.17
N LYS A 242 13.51 -17.13 16.64
CA LYS A 242 12.25 -17.27 15.93
C LYS A 242 11.86 -15.96 15.23
N ALA A 243 11.38 -16.05 14.00
CA ALA A 243 10.84 -14.90 13.28
C ALA A 243 9.52 -14.45 13.92
N VAL A 244 9.45 -13.18 14.27
CA VAL A 244 8.26 -12.52 14.79
C VAL A 244 8.00 -11.26 14.00
N TYR A 245 6.76 -10.98 13.71
CA TYR A 245 6.36 -9.85 12.90
C TYR A 245 5.49 -8.88 13.73
N GLY A 246 5.96 -7.64 13.86
CA GLY A 246 5.20 -6.54 14.44
C GLY A 246 4.39 -5.83 13.38
N VAL A 247 3.12 -5.59 13.63
CA VAL A 247 2.20 -4.84 12.76
C VAL A 247 1.84 -3.52 13.41
N GLY A 248 2.06 -2.42 12.69
CA GLY A 248 1.91 -1.05 13.21
C GLY A 248 3.18 -0.56 13.92
N ASP A 249 3.33 0.75 14.01
CA ASP A 249 4.54 1.37 14.55
C ASP A 249 4.74 1.04 16.05
N ASP A 250 3.63 0.86 16.78
CA ASP A 250 3.62 0.49 18.21
C ASP A 250 3.41 -1.02 18.41
N CYS A 251 3.71 -1.86 17.41
CA CYS A 251 3.46 -3.31 17.47
C CYS A 251 2.04 -3.67 17.94
N LEU A 252 1.01 -3.04 17.36
CA LEU A 252 -0.40 -3.29 17.70
C LEU A 252 -0.72 -4.80 17.72
N LEU A 253 -0.17 -5.54 16.74
CA LEU A 253 -0.22 -6.99 16.69
C LEU A 253 1.21 -7.54 16.63
N LEU A 254 1.43 -8.68 17.29
CA LEU A 254 2.59 -9.55 17.06
C LEU A 254 2.12 -10.85 16.44
N VAL A 255 2.76 -11.27 15.36
CA VAL A 255 2.48 -12.52 14.66
C VAL A 255 3.71 -13.41 14.72
N CYS A 256 3.56 -14.63 15.21
CA CYS A 256 4.61 -15.64 15.21
C CYS A 256 4.09 -16.91 14.53
N LEU A 257 4.69 -17.25 13.40
CA LEU A 257 4.38 -18.43 12.61
C LEU A 257 5.52 -19.47 12.71
N ALA A 258 6.53 -19.22 13.54
CA ALA A 258 7.65 -20.11 13.73
C ALA A 258 7.24 -21.38 14.47
N GLU A 259 7.95 -22.47 14.22
CA GLU A 259 7.72 -23.77 14.89
C GLU A 259 8.26 -23.78 16.32
N SER A 260 7.75 -24.72 17.14
CA SER A 260 8.23 -25.03 18.49
C SER A 260 8.27 -23.82 19.44
N VAL A 261 7.22 -23.00 19.42
CA VAL A 261 7.06 -21.85 20.32
C VAL A 261 6.92 -22.35 21.76
N GLN A 262 7.76 -21.80 22.64
CA GLN A 262 7.82 -22.13 24.06
C GLN A 262 7.23 -20.98 24.91
N PRO A 263 6.84 -21.22 26.16
CA PRO A 263 6.32 -20.17 27.04
C PRO A 263 7.28 -18.98 27.19
N GLU A 264 8.60 -19.21 27.22
CA GLU A 264 9.63 -18.19 27.35
C GLU A 264 9.68 -17.25 26.12
N ASP A 265 9.33 -17.78 24.92
CA ASP A 265 9.22 -16.96 23.71
C ASP A 265 8.04 -15.99 23.84
N VAL A 266 6.91 -16.50 24.34
CA VAL A 266 5.70 -15.72 24.57
C VAL A 266 5.92 -14.64 25.63
N GLU A 267 6.63 -14.97 26.73
CA GLU A 267 7.00 -13.97 27.76
C GLU A 267 7.76 -12.80 27.14
N ARG A 268 8.77 -13.08 26.29
CA ARG A 268 9.52 -12.03 25.62
C ARG A 268 8.67 -11.24 24.61
N MET A 269 7.72 -11.88 23.93
CA MET A 269 6.78 -11.16 23.05
C MET A 269 5.96 -10.12 23.81
N THR A 270 5.65 -10.36 25.08
CA THR A 270 4.89 -9.42 25.90
C THR A 270 5.64 -8.13 26.24
N GLU A 271 6.97 -8.11 26.12
CA GLU A 271 7.81 -6.91 26.36
C GLU A 271 7.49 -5.79 25.34
N TYR A 272 6.96 -6.14 24.17
CA TYR A 272 6.51 -5.19 23.14
C TYR A 272 5.12 -4.61 23.43
N ALA A 273 4.44 -5.05 24.51
CA ALA A 273 3.13 -4.61 24.92
C ALA A 273 2.06 -4.59 23.79
N PRO A 274 1.96 -5.63 22.93
CA PRO A 274 0.99 -5.66 21.85
C PRO A 274 -0.44 -5.78 22.38
N ALA A 275 -1.42 -5.28 21.62
CA ALA A 275 -2.83 -5.52 21.97
C ALA A 275 -3.22 -7.00 21.77
N LYS A 276 -2.62 -7.65 20.76
CA LYS A 276 -2.85 -9.08 20.46
C LYS A 276 -1.58 -9.76 20.01
N ILE A 277 -1.44 -11.04 20.40
CA ILE A 277 -0.44 -11.95 19.85
C ILE A 277 -1.15 -13.04 19.06
N ILE A 278 -0.71 -13.25 17.83
CA ILE A 278 -1.24 -14.25 16.92
C ILE A 278 -0.19 -15.34 16.74
N ILE A 279 -0.54 -16.57 17.03
CA ILE A 279 0.35 -17.72 16.89
C ILE A 279 -0.43 -18.83 16.15
N SER A 280 0.21 -19.56 15.24
CA SER A 280 -0.41 -20.74 14.68
C SER A 280 -0.55 -21.81 15.78
N ARG A 281 -1.68 -22.52 15.79
CA ARG A 281 -1.84 -23.63 16.74
C ARG A 281 -0.71 -24.63 16.62
N ASP A 282 -0.32 -24.96 15.39
CA ASP A 282 0.74 -25.92 15.09
C ASP A 282 2.14 -25.40 15.40
N SER A 283 2.27 -24.12 15.69
CA SER A 283 3.54 -23.48 16.10
C SER A 283 3.96 -23.81 17.53
N PHE A 284 3.04 -24.19 18.41
CA PHE A 284 3.38 -24.55 19.78
C PHE A 284 4.10 -25.91 19.84
N ALA A 285 5.05 -26.00 20.75
CA ALA A 285 5.79 -27.26 20.95
C ALA A 285 4.89 -28.40 21.41
N ASP A 286 3.89 -28.10 22.24
CA ASP A 286 2.88 -29.02 22.75
C ASP A 286 1.67 -28.25 23.33
N ASP A 287 0.63 -28.98 23.71
CA ASP A 287 -0.58 -28.41 24.32
C ASP A 287 -0.30 -27.71 25.67
N THR A 288 0.74 -28.13 26.40
CA THR A 288 1.13 -27.52 27.67
C THR A 288 1.75 -26.15 27.41
N ALA A 289 2.60 -26.02 26.41
CA ALA A 289 3.19 -24.75 25.96
C ALA A 289 2.07 -23.77 25.55
N MET A 290 1.08 -24.23 24.80
CA MET A 290 -0.08 -23.42 24.40
C MET A 290 -0.90 -22.96 25.63
N ALA A 291 -1.18 -23.85 26.58
CA ALA A 291 -1.91 -23.50 27.79
C ALA A 291 -1.17 -22.48 28.65
N ASN A 292 0.16 -22.66 28.83
CA ASN A 292 0.99 -21.71 29.55
C ASN A 292 1.02 -20.35 28.87
N ALA A 293 1.17 -20.32 27.53
CA ALA A 293 1.11 -19.08 26.74
C ALA A 293 -0.21 -18.32 26.99
N TYR A 294 -1.34 -19.02 26.98
CA TYR A 294 -2.63 -18.42 27.29
C TYR A 294 -2.67 -17.77 28.67
N TYR A 295 -2.17 -18.42 29.72
CA TYR A 295 -2.13 -17.84 31.06
C TYR A 295 -1.20 -16.65 31.16
N ILE A 296 0.01 -16.73 30.57
CA ILE A 296 0.98 -15.62 30.55
C ILE A 296 0.36 -14.37 29.93
N LEU A 297 -0.30 -14.52 28.78
CA LEU A 297 -0.89 -13.41 28.05
C LEU A 297 -2.11 -12.84 28.75
N ARG A 298 -2.99 -13.70 29.29
CA ARG A 298 -4.16 -13.29 30.06
C ARG A 298 -3.77 -12.45 31.28
N ASP A 299 -2.73 -12.85 32.01
CA ASP A 299 -2.28 -12.16 33.21
C ASP A 299 -1.70 -10.77 32.90
N ARG A 300 -1.28 -10.55 31.64
CA ARG A 300 -0.80 -9.25 31.12
C ARG A 300 -1.83 -8.48 30.32
N GLY A 301 -3.05 -8.98 30.23
CA GLY A 301 -4.14 -8.32 29.49
C GLY A 301 -3.98 -8.34 27.97
N ILE A 302 -3.16 -9.25 27.42
CA ILE A 302 -2.90 -9.41 25.99
C ILE A 302 -3.77 -10.53 25.45
N GLU A 303 -4.45 -10.28 24.34
CA GLU A 303 -5.31 -11.30 23.70
C GLU A 303 -4.45 -12.28 22.86
N LEU A 304 -4.58 -13.58 23.14
CA LEU A 304 -4.05 -14.64 22.27
C LEU A 304 -5.07 -14.98 21.18
N LYS A 305 -4.66 -14.92 19.93
CA LYS A 305 -5.43 -15.39 18.78
C LYS A 305 -4.71 -16.55 18.11
N LEU A 306 -5.39 -17.69 17.97
CA LEU A 306 -4.88 -18.84 17.22
C LEU A 306 -5.32 -18.77 15.75
N VAL A 307 -4.43 -19.11 14.82
CA VAL A 307 -4.67 -19.22 13.38
C VAL A 307 -4.33 -20.61 12.87
#